data_c028d92fe8284e6a6e141afd31a00c47
#
_entry.id   c028d92fe8284e6a6e141afd31a00c47
#
_cell.length_a   1.000
_cell.length_b   1.000
_cell.length_c   1.000
_cell.angle_alpha   90.00
_cell.angle_beta   90.00
_cell.angle_gamma   90.00
#
_symmetry.space_group_name_H-M   'P 1'
#
loop_
_entity.id
_entity.type
_entity.pdbx_description
1 polymer ?
#
loop_
_entity_poly.entity_id
_entity_poly.type
_entity_poly.pdbx_seq_one_letter_code
_entity_poly.pdbx_strand_id
1 'polypeptide(L)'
;MSILKHAKAVGIAVTLAVLAGCAGQVNEQAAPAAPAKPEVSEQKAAPANASKVESAAEKAAREARQAEYEAKRKASQQADRTAEQLRKNAMAADTLFFFGFDKSDLAQESLDDLDAHAKYLAANGSAKVRLEGHADERGTRAYNLALGERRANSVARYLVIQGVNRSQIETVSYGEERPLSLSRDDTGWSRNRRVELIYQ
;
A
#
# COMPACT_ATOMS: atom_id res chain seq x y z
N MET A 1 36.56 -18.33 14.35
CA MET A 1 35.99 -19.52 13.70
C MET A 1 34.98 -19.07 12.69
N SER A 2 35.29 -19.31 11.41
CA SER A 2 34.49 -18.99 10.23
C SER A 2 33.19 -19.78 10.19
N ILE A 3 32.10 -19.17 9.79
CA ILE A 3 31.06 -19.83 8.96
C ILE A 3 30.49 -18.83 7.96
N LEU A 4 31.04 -18.90 6.78
CA LEU A 4 30.58 -18.40 5.51
C LEU A 4 29.51 -19.37 4.97
N LYS A 5 28.29 -18.97 4.61
CA LYS A 5 27.43 -19.77 3.71
C LYS A 5 26.37 -18.93 2.97
N HIS A 6 26.68 -18.80 1.69
CA HIS A 6 25.84 -19.04 0.49
C HIS A 6 24.68 -18.09 0.21
N ALA A 7 24.98 -17.11 -0.61
CA ALA A 7 24.04 -16.44 -1.52
C ALA A 7 23.68 -17.43 -2.65
N LYS A 8 22.40 -17.70 -2.88
CA LYS A 8 21.88 -18.30 -4.11
C LYS A 8 21.26 -17.19 -4.97
N ALA A 9 22.00 -16.81 -5.99
CA ALA A 9 21.49 -15.99 -7.09
C ALA A 9 20.61 -16.87 -7.99
N VAL A 10 19.35 -16.50 -8.17
CA VAL A 10 18.49 -17.05 -9.22
C VAL A 10 18.45 -16.02 -10.33
N GLY A 11 19.16 -16.32 -11.42
CA GLY A 11 19.15 -15.55 -12.63
C GLY A 11 17.87 -15.88 -13.43
N ILE A 12 17.10 -14.86 -13.75
CA ILE A 12 16.01 -14.96 -14.73
C ILE A 12 16.55 -14.41 -16.06
N ALA A 13 16.73 -15.32 -17.02
CA ALA A 13 17.04 -14.96 -18.40
C ALA A 13 15.78 -14.47 -19.11
N VAL A 14 15.79 -13.22 -19.53
CA VAL A 14 14.78 -12.65 -20.42
C VAL A 14 15.25 -12.87 -21.87
N THR A 15 14.60 -13.77 -22.59
CA THR A 15 14.79 -13.94 -24.03
C THR A 15 13.90 -12.95 -24.80
N LEU A 16 14.54 -12.02 -25.47
CA LEU A 16 13.94 -11.07 -26.40
C LEU A 16 13.76 -11.76 -27.76
N ALA A 17 12.54 -11.98 -28.24
CA ALA A 17 12.26 -12.41 -29.60
C ALA A 17 11.86 -11.20 -30.44
N VAL A 18 12.71 -10.82 -31.37
CA VAL A 18 12.45 -9.84 -32.43
C VAL A 18 11.84 -10.59 -33.61
N LEU A 19 10.64 -10.22 -34.05
CA LEU A 19 10.09 -10.59 -35.34
C LEU A 19 9.91 -9.36 -36.20
N ALA A 20 10.77 -9.27 -37.22
CA ALA A 20 10.70 -8.31 -38.29
C ALA A 20 9.59 -8.64 -39.28
N GLY A 21 8.93 -7.61 -39.80
CA GLY A 21 7.87 -7.72 -40.74
C GLY A 21 8.37 -7.94 -42.19
N CYS A 22 7.43 -8.32 -43.04
CA CYS A 22 7.50 -8.02 -44.49
C CYS A 22 6.10 -7.85 -45.05
N ALA A 23 5.96 -6.78 -45.77
CA ALA A 23 4.80 -6.34 -46.54
C ALA A 23 4.76 -6.96 -47.96
N GLY A 24 3.58 -6.91 -48.56
CA GLY A 24 3.36 -7.00 -50.00
C GLY A 24 2.62 -8.29 -50.40
N GLN A 25 1.62 -8.33 -51.21
CA GLN A 25 1.16 -7.53 -52.32
C GLN A 25 -0.25 -8.09 -52.73
N VAL A 26 -1.08 -7.18 -53.16
CA VAL A 26 -2.34 -7.38 -53.84
C VAL A 26 -2.09 -8.08 -55.18
N ASN A 27 -2.91 -9.09 -55.54
CA ASN A 27 -3.25 -9.29 -56.94
C ASN A 27 -4.69 -9.80 -57.08
N GLU A 28 -5.38 -9.14 -57.96
CA GLU A 28 -6.75 -9.23 -58.39
C GLU A 28 -6.83 -10.20 -59.59
N GLN A 29 -7.92 -10.87 -59.74
CA GLN A 29 -8.58 -11.22 -61.02
C GLN A 29 -9.04 -12.66 -61.23
N ALA A 30 -10.33 -12.70 -61.48
CA ALA A 30 -11.08 -13.53 -62.40
C ALA A 30 -11.77 -14.80 -61.92
N ALA A 31 -13.08 -14.70 -61.77
CA ALA A 31 -14.03 -15.75 -62.04
C ALA A 31 -14.18 -15.93 -63.59
N PRO A 32 -14.80 -16.98 -64.20
CA PRO A 32 -15.93 -17.77 -63.73
C PRO A 32 -15.87 -19.26 -64.11
N ALA A 33 -16.69 -20.08 -63.53
CA ALA A 33 -17.60 -21.07 -64.16
C ALA A 33 -18.02 -22.20 -63.24
N ALA A 34 -19.30 -22.29 -62.97
CA ALA A 34 -19.98 -23.53 -62.61
C ALA A 34 -20.29 -24.32 -63.89
N PRO A 35 -20.68 -25.60 -63.89
CA PRO A 35 -21.48 -26.30 -62.90
C PRO A 35 -21.09 -27.78 -62.68
N ALA A 36 -21.57 -28.43 -61.66
CA ALA A 36 -22.24 -29.73 -61.66
C ALA A 36 -22.52 -30.26 -60.26
N LYS A 37 -23.79 -30.44 -59.94
CA LYS A 37 -24.23 -31.33 -58.87
C LYS A 37 -24.07 -32.80 -59.33
N PRO A 38 -23.83 -33.71 -58.41
CA PRO A 38 -24.85 -34.73 -58.13
C PRO A 38 -25.14 -34.87 -56.61
N GLU A 39 -26.38 -34.93 -56.36
CA GLU A 39 -27.24 -35.74 -55.51
C GLU A 39 -26.68 -36.44 -54.26
N VAL A 40 -27.20 -35.99 -53.17
CA VAL A 40 -28.00 -36.64 -52.13
C VAL A 40 -27.55 -38.06 -51.74
N SER A 41 -27.05 -38.17 -50.53
CA SER A 41 -27.49 -39.20 -49.61
C SER A 41 -27.68 -38.58 -48.23
N GLU A 42 -28.93 -38.41 -47.86
CA GLU A 42 -29.40 -38.22 -46.51
C GLU A 42 -28.93 -39.40 -45.66
N GLN A 43 -27.91 -39.14 -44.84
CA GLN A 43 -27.68 -39.96 -43.67
C GLN A 43 -28.01 -39.17 -42.44
N LYS A 44 -29.24 -39.32 -42.00
CA LYS A 44 -29.81 -38.88 -40.73
C LYS A 44 -28.98 -39.48 -39.60
N ALA A 45 -27.93 -38.80 -39.23
CA ALA A 45 -27.22 -39.09 -37.99
C ALA A 45 -27.99 -38.44 -36.85
N ALA A 46 -28.60 -39.27 -36.03
CA ALA A 46 -29.18 -38.87 -34.75
C ALA A 46 -28.16 -38.08 -33.91
N PRO A 47 -28.61 -37.10 -33.09
CA PRO A 47 -27.70 -36.45 -32.17
C PRO A 47 -27.22 -37.47 -31.14
N ALA A 48 -26.01 -37.94 -31.33
CA ALA A 48 -25.32 -38.67 -30.28
C ALA A 48 -25.19 -37.71 -29.11
N ASN A 49 -25.98 -37.92 -28.09
CA ASN A 49 -25.87 -37.35 -26.78
C ASN A 49 -24.57 -37.89 -26.17
N ALA A 50 -23.45 -37.33 -26.63
CA ALA A 50 -22.17 -37.56 -26.02
C ALA A 50 -22.17 -36.73 -24.73
N SER A 51 -22.76 -37.32 -23.69
CA SER A 51 -22.41 -36.91 -22.31
C SER A 51 -20.90 -37.11 -22.20
N LYS A 52 -20.16 -35.99 -22.38
CA LYS A 52 -18.72 -35.95 -22.24
C LYS A 52 -18.42 -36.32 -20.79
N VAL A 53 -18.10 -37.59 -20.55
CA VAL A 53 -17.65 -38.05 -19.23
C VAL A 53 -16.37 -37.30 -18.94
N GLU A 54 -16.45 -36.35 -18.04
CA GLU A 54 -15.30 -35.57 -17.59
C GLU A 54 -14.22 -36.54 -17.08
N SER A 55 -13.04 -36.49 -17.64
CA SER A 55 -11.96 -37.39 -17.20
C SER A 55 -11.58 -37.08 -15.76
N ALA A 56 -11.10 -38.08 -15.02
CA ALA A 56 -10.65 -37.91 -13.64
C ALA A 56 -9.59 -36.80 -13.53
N ALA A 57 -8.76 -36.64 -14.56
CA ALA A 57 -7.75 -35.59 -14.63
C ALA A 57 -8.37 -34.19 -14.82
N GLU A 58 -9.41 -34.04 -15.64
CA GLU A 58 -10.11 -32.75 -15.83
C GLU A 58 -10.85 -32.33 -14.56
N LYS A 59 -11.50 -33.31 -13.89
CA LYS A 59 -12.13 -33.06 -12.59
C LYS A 59 -11.13 -32.60 -11.53
N ALA A 60 -10.00 -33.32 -11.40
CA ALA A 60 -8.95 -32.92 -10.45
C ALA A 60 -8.36 -31.53 -10.76
N ALA A 61 -8.16 -31.22 -12.06
CA ALA A 61 -7.68 -29.90 -12.48
C ALA A 61 -8.69 -28.78 -12.20
N ARG A 62 -10.00 -29.07 -12.30
CA ARG A 62 -11.06 -28.11 -11.95
C ARG A 62 -11.11 -27.87 -10.43
N GLU A 63 -11.07 -28.95 -9.66
CA GLU A 63 -11.05 -28.86 -8.19
C GLU A 63 -9.81 -28.11 -7.68
N ALA A 64 -8.65 -28.36 -8.26
CA ALA A 64 -7.42 -27.63 -7.92
C ALA A 64 -7.54 -26.12 -8.22
N ARG A 65 -8.06 -25.74 -9.40
CA ARG A 65 -8.30 -24.32 -9.75
C ARG A 65 -9.33 -23.66 -8.83
N GLN A 66 -10.38 -24.39 -8.46
CA GLN A 66 -11.38 -23.88 -7.54
C GLN A 66 -10.80 -23.68 -6.14
N ALA A 67 -10.01 -24.63 -5.64
CA ALA A 67 -9.32 -24.50 -4.36
C ALA A 67 -8.34 -23.32 -4.34
N GLU A 68 -7.58 -23.12 -5.41
CA GLU A 68 -6.69 -21.95 -5.57
C GLU A 68 -7.47 -20.64 -5.57
N TYR A 69 -8.56 -20.58 -6.32
CA TYR A 69 -9.43 -19.39 -6.34
C TYR A 69 -10.02 -19.08 -4.97
N GLU A 70 -10.51 -20.09 -4.27
CA GLU A 70 -11.06 -19.93 -2.92
C GLU A 70 -9.99 -19.50 -1.92
N ALA A 71 -8.77 -20.08 -2.00
CA ALA A 71 -7.64 -19.68 -1.15
C ALA A 71 -7.26 -18.22 -1.39
N LYS A 72 -7.18 -17.80 -2.66
CA LYS A 72 -6.88 -16.41 -3.03
C LYS A 72 -7.97 -15.45 -2.54
N ARG A 73 -9.23 -15.83 -2.67
CA ARG A 73 -10.37 -15.04 -2.17
C ARG A 73 -10.34 -14.90 -0.65
N LYS A 74 -10.06 -15.99 0.08
CA LYS A 74 -9.91 -15.95 1.54
C LYS A 74 -8.74 -15.07 1.98
N ALA A 75 -7.60 -15.18 1.28
CA ALA A 75 -6.43 -14.34 1.56
C ALA A 75 -6.74 -12.85 1.33
N SER A 76 -7.43 -12.49 0.24
CA SER A 76 -7.86 -11.11 -0.02
C SER A 76 -8.80 -10.60 1.09
N GLN A 77 -9.82 -11.37 1.45
CA GLN A 77 -10.74 -10.99 2.53
C GLN A 77 -10.04 -10.81 3.87
N GLN A 78 -9.03 -11.64 4.16
CA GLN A 78 -8.23 -11.50 5.38
C GLN A 78 -7.37 -10.23 5.35
N ALA A 79 -6.76 -9.93 4.20
CA ALA A 79 -5.99 -8.69 4.02
C ALA A 79 -6.87 -7.44 4.20
N ASP A 80 -8.08 -7.45 3.61
CA ASP A 80 -9.04 -6.36 3.75
C ASP A 80 -9.46 -6.13 5.21
N ARG A 81 -9.73 -7.22 5.95
CA ARG A 81 -10.06 -7.16 7.39
C ARG A 81 -8.89 -6.60 8.21
N THR A 82 -7.67 -7.02 7.89
CA THR A 82 -6.47 -6.52 8.57
C THR A 82 -6.26 -5.05 8.30
N ALA A 83 -6.40 -4.61 7.05
CA ALA A 83 -6.28 -3.20 6.68
C ALA A 83 -7.33 -2.32 7.39
N GLU A 84 -8.59 -2.78 7.46
CA GLU A 84 -9.64 -2.08 8.16
C GLU A 84 -9.39 -2.01 9.69
N GLN A 85 -8.87 -3.07 10.28
CA GLN A 85 -8.51 -3.08 11.70
C GLN A 85 -7.37 -2.10 12.01
N LEU A 86 -6.32 -2.07 11.17
CA LEU A 86 -5.22 -1.10 11.30
C LEU A 86 -5.73 0.33 11.20
N ARG A 87 -6.61 0.59 10.24
CA ARG A 87 -7.25 1.90 10.10
C ARG A 87 -8.04 2.29 11.36
N LYS A 88 -8.87 1.40 11.88
CA LYS A 88 -9.64 1.65 13.10
C LYS A 88 -8.75 1.95 14.29
N ASN A 89 -7.68 1.20 14.47
CA ASN A 89 -6.72 1.42 15.55
C ASN A 89 -6.05 2.79 15.41
N ALA A 90 -5.60 3.17 14.22
CA ALA A 90 -5.00 4.48 13.98
C ALA A 90 -5.98 5.65 14.17
N MET A 91 -7.26 5.47 13.82
CA MET A 91 -8.27 6.52 14.02
C MET A 91 -8.76 6.61 15.48
N ALA A 92 -8.51 5.60 16.30
CA ALA A 92 -8.80 5.60 17.74
C ALA A 92 -7.62 6.09 18.59
N ALA A 93 -6.40 6.09 18.04
CA ALA A 93 -5.19 6.56 18.69
C ALA A 93 -5.13 8.09 18.76
N ASP A 94 -4.44 8.61 19.76
CA ASP A 94 -4.26 10.05 19.93
C ASP A 94 -3.38 10.64 18.81
N THR A 95 -3.77 11.82 18.34
CA THR A 95 -3.06 12.58 17.29
C THR A 95 -2.26 13.74 17.85
N LEU A 96 -2.31 13.97 19.16
CA LEU A 96 -1.61 15.03 19.87
C LEU A 96 -0.52 14.44 20.78
N PHE A 97 0.73 14.78 20.51
CA PHE A 97 1.88 14.29 21.25
C PHE A 97 2.54 15.43 22.00
N PHE A 98 2.57 15.36 23.34
CA PHE A 98 3.03 16.42 24.20
C PHE A 98 4.50 16.26 24.58
N PHE A 99 5.14 17.41 24.87
CA PHE A 99 6.57 17.49 25.17
C PHE A 99 6.84 18.24 26.45
N GLY A 100 7.92 17.87 27.13
CA GLY A 100 8.44 18.61 28.26
C GLY A 100 8.92 20.00 27.87
N PHE A 101 9.13 20.86 28.89
CA PHE A 101 9.72 22.19 28.68
C PHE A 101 11.10 22.04 28.07
N ASP A 102 11.35 22.74 26.98
CA ASP A 102 12.61 22.76 26.22
C ASP A 102 13.08 21.36 25.75
N LYS A 103 12.18 20.39 25.66
CA LYS A 103 12.47 19.03 25.22
C LYS A 103 11.83 18.72 23.87
N SER A 104 12.48 17.82 23.14
CA SER A 104 11.99 17.24 21.88
C SER A 104 12.01 15.69 21.90
N ASP A 105 12.25 15.08 23.06
CA ASP A 105 12.20 13.63 23.23
C ASP A 105 10.74 13.21 23.36
N LEU A 106 10.39 12.08 22.74
CA LEU A 106 9.06 11.48 22.82
C LEU A 106 8.83 10.92 24.24
N ALA A 107 7.65 11.19 24.77
CA ALA A 107 7.19 10.58 26.01
C ALA A 107 6.82 9.12 25.76
N GLN A 108 7.06 8.25 26.73
CA GLN A 108 6.77 6.81 26.61
C GLN A 108 5.28 6.56 26.35
N GLU A 109 4.42 7.37 26.94
CA GLU A 109 2.96 7.29 26.79
C GLU A 109 2.48 7.52 25.34
N SER A 110 3.27 8.25 24.55
CA SER A 110 2.94 8.54 23.14
C SER A 110 3.29 7.40 22.19
N LEU A 111 4.09 6.41 22.61
CA LEU A 111 4.64 5.41 21.71
C LEU A 111 3.58 4.42 21.19
N ASP A 112 2.63 4.04 22.04
CA ASP A 112 1.57 3.09 21.65
C ASP A 112 0.65 3.69 20.56
N ASP A 113 0.31 4.98 20.69
CA ASP A 113 -0.47 5.70 19.69
C ASP A 113 0.31 5.89 18.39
N LEU A 114 1.58 6.30 18.49
CA LEU A 114 2.46 6.40 17.33
C LEU A 114 2.65 5.06 16.62
N ASP A 115 2.71 3.95 17.34
CA ASP A 115 2.77 2.59 16.77
C ASP A 115 1.51 2.25 15.99
N ALA A 116 0.33 2.64 16.49
CA ALA A 116 -0.92 2.42 15.78
C ALA A 116 -0.94 3.19 14.45
N HIS A 117 -0.53 4.46 14.45
CA HIS A 117 -0.38 5.27 13.24
C HIS A 117 0.67 4.69 12.29
N ALA A 118 1.82 4.28 12.81
CA ALA A 118 2.90 3.71 12.02
C ALA A 118 2.46 2.43 11.28
N LYS A 119 1.80 1.50 11.98
CA LYS A 119 1.27 0.26 11.38
C LYS A 119 0.29 0.54 10.25
N TYR A 120 -0.60 1.51 10.44
CA TYR A 120 -1.54 1.90 9.39
C TYR A 120 -0.82 2.54 8.19
N LEU A 121 0.08 3.49 8.42
CA LEU A 121 0.83 4.19 7.36
C LEU A 121 1.74 3.24 6.58
N ALA A 122 2.45 2.33 7.26
CA ALA A 122 3.31 1.33 6.62
C ALA A 122 2.51 0.35 5.74
N ALA A 123 1.28 0.00 6.15
CA ALA A 123 0.40 -0.85 5.36
C ALA A 123 -0.28 -0.11 4.19
N ASN A 124 -0.36 1.22 4.23
CA ASN A 124 -1.05 2.07 3.25
C ASN A 124 -0.12 3.12 2.67
N GLY A 125 0.66 2.77 1.66
CA GLY A 125 1.63 3.68 1.04
C GLY A 125 1.04 4.94 0.39
N SER A 126 -0.27 5.00 0.15
CA SER A 126 -0.98 6.17 -0.36
C SER A 126 -1.40 7.16 0.74
N ALA A 127 -1.51 6.71 1.99
CA ALA A 127 -1.85 7.57 3.11
C ALA A 127 -0.67 8.50 3.43
N LYS A 128 -0.98 9.76 3.70
CA LYS A 128 0.01 10.78 4.05
C LYS A 128 -0.37 11.48 5.33
N VAL A 129 0.64 11.93 6.06
CA VAL A 129 0.46 12.71 7.28
C VAL A 129 1.30 13.97 7.25
N ARG A 130 0.78 15.02 7.88
CA ARG A 130 1.52 16.23 8.22
C ARG A 130 1.70 16.24 9.72
N LEU A 131 2.93 16.51 10.17
CA LEU A 131 3.31 16.68 11.56
C LEU A 131 3.55 18.17 11.82
N GLU A 132 2.67 18.78 12.60
CA GLU A 132 2.74 20.20 12.94
C GLU A 132 3.35 20.36 14.33
N GLY A 133 4.56 20.95 14.40
CA GLY A 133 5.29 21.13 15.65
C GLY A 133 5.06 22.50 16.27
N HIS A 134 4.83 22.51 17.58
CA HIS A 134 4.51 23.70 18.36
C HIS A 134 5.37 23.85 19.59
N ALA A 135 5.49 25.09 20.06
CA ALA A 135 6.15 25.47 21.30
C ALA A 135 5.23 26.34 22.14
N ASP A 136 5.56 26.52 23.41
CA ASP A 136 4.95 27.57 24.24
C ASP A 136 5.58 28.95 23.94
N GLU A 137 4.98 30.03 24.45
CA GLU A 137 5.37 31.42 24.17
C GLU A 137 6.70 31.85 24.81
N ARG A 138 7.33 31.02 25.63
CA ARG A 138 8.59 31.37 26.33
C ARG A 138 9.78 31.21 25.42
N GLY A 139 10.56 32.28 25.27
CA GLY A 139 11.73 32.29 24.40
C GLY A 139 11.58 33.27 23.23
N THR A 140 12.44 33.14 22.23
CA THR A 140 12.33 33.91 21.00
C THR A 140 11.56 33.16 19.94
N ARG A 141 10.85 33.87 19.08
CA ARG A 141 10.12 33.31 17.94
C ARG A 141 10.98 32.34 17.09
N ALA A 142 12.22 32.76 16.78
CA ALA A 142 13.15 31.95 16.00
C ALA A 142 13.52 30.64 16.73
N TYR A 143 13.75 30.71 18.03
CA TYR A 143 14.04 29.54 18.86
C TYR A 143 12.84 28.58 18.90
N ASN A 144 11.64 29.12 19.15
CA ASN A 144 10.42 28.33 19.26
C ASN A 144 10.04 27.65 17.92
N LEU A 145 10.29 28.34 16.79
CA LEU A 145 10.13 27.74 15.46
C LEU A 145 11.07 26.53 15.28
N ALA A 146 12.36 26.68 15.62
CA ALA A 146 13.32 25.59 15.56
C ALA A 146 13.01 24.45 16.56
N LEU A 147 12.47 24.77 17.75
CA LEU A 147 12.06 23.75 18.72
C LEU A 147 10.84 22.94 18.23
N GLY A 148 9.84 23.62 17.65
CA GLY A 148 8.70 22.96 17.04
C GLY A 148 9.14 22.03 15.89
N GLU A 149 10.09 22.45 15.06
CA GLU A 149 10.66 21.63 14.00
C GLU A 149 11.38 20.38 14.55
N ARG A 150 12.22 20.54 15.60
CA ARG A 150 12.89 19.41 16.26
C ARG A 150 11.88 18.39 16.80
N ARG A 151 10.76 18.83 17.39
CA ARG A 151 9.68 17.98 17.89
C ARG A 151 8.99 17.21 16.75
N ALA A 152 8.56 17.90 15.69
CA ALA A 152 7.96 17.27 14.52
C ALA A 152 8.91 16.24 13.88
N ASN A 153 10.20 16.56 13.78
CA ASN A 153 11.21 15.65 13.28
C ASN A 153 11.47 14.45 14.20
N SER A 154 11.27 14.56 15.52
CA SER A 154 11.37 13.42 16.44
C SER A 154 10.25 12.41 16.19
N VAL A 155 9.00 12.88 16.03
CA VAL A 155 7.87 12.04 15.64
C VAL A 155 8.12 11.43 14.27
N ALA A 156 8.56 12.20 13.28
CA ALA A 156 8.84 11.71 11.93
C ALA A 156 9.90 10.59 11.95
N ARG A 157 10.98 10.76 12.69
CA ARG A 157 12.03 9.73 12.83
C ARG A 157 11.47 8.46 13.45
N TYR A 158 10.64 8.57 14.48
CA TYR A 158 10.00 7.41 15.08
C TYR A 158 9.15 6.63 14.08
N LEU A 159 8.28 7.31 13.34
CA LEU A 159 7.44 6.69 12.31
C LEU A 159 8.27 5.99 11.23
N VAL A 160 9.37 6.61 10.79
CA VAL A 160 10.29 6.01 9.81
C VAL A 160 10.98 4.75 10.36
N ILE A 161 11.42 4.76 11.61
CA ILE A 161 11.99 3.58 12.29
C ILE A 161 10.97 2.44 12.35
N GLN A 162 9.69 2.76 12.54
CA GLN A 162 8.60 1.79 12.52
C GLN A 162 8.16 1.34 11.11
N GLY A 163 8.87 1.78 10.05
CA GLY A 163 8.68 1.31 8.69
C GLY A 163 7.81 2.21 7.79
N VAL A 164 7.42 3.39 8.24
CA VAL A 164 6.71 4.37 7.39
C VAL A 164 7.66 4.98 6.37
N ASN A 165 7.24 5.06 5.12
CA ASN A 165 8.06 5.69 4.09
C ASN A 165 8.15 7.21 4.34
N ARG A 166 9.36 7.77 4.26
CA ARG A 166 9.60 9.21 4.49
C ARG A 166 8.76 10.11 3.57
N SER A 167 8.44 9.66 2.37
CA SER A 167 7.61 10.40 1.41
C SER A 167 6.13 10.55 1.83
N GLN A 168 5.68 9.79 2.83
CA GLN A 168 4.34 9.89 3.41
C GLN A 168 4.26 10.96 4.52
N ILE A 169 5.39 11.51 4.96
CA ILE A 169 5.47 12.39 6.13
C ILE A 169 5.94 13.78 5.70
N GLU A 170 5.10 14.77 5.93
CA GLU A 170 5.43 16.19 5.87
C GLU A 170 5.66 16.73 7.29
N THR A 171 6.67 17.54 7.51
CA THR A 171 6.92 18.20 8.80
C THR A 171 6.86 19.71 8.63
N VAL A 172 6.10 20.38 9.50
CA VAL A 172 5.95 21.84 9.52
C VAL A 172 6.09 22.30 10.97
N SER A 173 6.71 23.44 11.20
CA SER A 173 6.74 24.08 12.51
C SER A 173 6.01 25.40 12.47
N TYR A 174 5.19 25.63 13.46
CA TYR A 174 4.55 26.92 13.75
C TYR A 174 5.15 27.58 14.98
N GLY A 175 6.07 26.91 15.70
CA GLY A 175 6.61 27.44 16.93
C GLY A 175 5.50 27.85 17.90
N GLU A 176 5.50 29.10 18.35
CA GLU A 176 4.49 29.67 19.25
C GLU A 176 3.28 30.31 18.55
N GLU A 177 3.25 30.33 17.20
CA GLU A 177 2.29 31.13 16.44
C GLU A 177 0.86 30.56 16.44
N ARG A 178 0.70 29.27 16.76
CA ARG A 178 -0.60 28.59 16.82
C ARG A 178 -0.82 27.93 18.17
N PRO A 179 -1.07 28.71 19.22
CA PRO A 179 -1.31 28.15 20.55
C PRO A 179 -2.64 27.39 20.60
N LEU A 180 -2.67 26.24 21.26
CA LEU A 180 -3.87 25.51 21.61
C LEU A 180 -4.56 26.12 22.84
N SER A 181 -3.78 26.66 23.76
CA SER A 181 -4.24 27.36 24.95
C SER A 181 -3.65 28.75 25.03
N LEU A 182 -4.50 29.73 25.36
CA LEU A 182 -4.09 31.13 25.61
C LEU A 182 -3.76 31.40 27.08
N SER A 183 -3.89 30.40 27.95
CA SER A 183 -3.53 30.53 29.38
C SER A 183 -2.02 30.62 29.52
N ARG A 184 -1.57 31.64 30.30
CA ARG A 184 -0.16 31.89 30.56
C ARG A 184 0.29 31.27 31.89
N ASP A 185 0.00 30.02 32.03
CA ASP A 185 0.36 29.17 33.16
C ASP A 185 0.96 27.84 32.69
N ASP A 186 1.46 27.03 33.60
CA ASP A 186 2.07 25.76 33.28
C ASP A 186 1.09 24.80 32.56
N THR A 187 -0.20 24.88 32.85
CA THR A 187 -1.23 24.10 32.20
C THR A 187 -1.40 24.50 30.73
N GLY A 188 -1.51 25.80 30.47
CA GLY A 188 -1.61 26.31 29.09
C GLY A 188 -0.35 26.04 28.29
N TRP A 189 0.82 26.29 28.86
CA TRP A 189 2.10 26.03 28.21
C TRP A 189 2.31 24.56 27.89
N SER A 190 1.92 23.63 28.79
CA SER A 190 2.03 22.19 28.55
C SER A 190 1.20 21.75 27.34
N ARG A 191 0.02 22.32 27.14
CA ARG A 191 -0.84 22.05 25.98
C ARG A 191 -0.27 22.60 24.67
N ASN A 192 0.47 23.71 24.76
CA ASN A 192 1.09 24.32 23.58
C ASN A 192 2.35 23.56 23.12
N ARG A 193 3.05 22.88 24.01
CA ARG A 193 4.22 22.06 23.70
C ARG A 193 3.81 20.71 23.10
N ARG A 194 3.44 20.69 21.81
CA ARG A 194 2.89 19.50 21.17
C ARG A 194 3.35 19.33 19.73
N VAL A 195 3.12 18.15 19.22
CA VAL A 195 3.07 17.86 17.77
C VAL A 195 1.67 17.33 17.46
N GLU A 196 1.07 17.85 16.40
CA GLU A 196 -0.20 17.35 15.86
C GLU A 196 0.07 16.47 14.64
N LEU A 197 -0.54 15.29 14.59
CA LEU A 197 -0.51 14.38 13.45
C LEU A 197 -1.81 14.52 12.67
N ILE A 198 -1.72 14.99 11.43
CA ILE A 198 -2.88 15.30 10.59
C ILE A 198 -2.80 14.45 9.33
N TYR A 199 -3.80 13.59 9.10
CA TYR A 199 -3.95 12.87 7.85
C TYR A 199 -4.38 13.79 6.71
N GLN A 200 -3.79 13.57 5.51
CA GLN A 200 -4.04 14.37 4.30
C GLN A 200 -4.90 13.59 3.29
#